data_4810032feb89247dd409030fcc2a65ec
#
_entry.id   4810032feb89247dd409030fcc2a65ec
#
_cell.length_a   1.000
_cell.length_b   1.000
_cell.length_c   1.000
_cell.angle_alpha   90.00
_cell.angle_beta   90.00
_cell.angle_gamma   90.00
#
_symmetry.space_group_name_H-M   'P 1'
#
loop_
_entity.id
_entity.type
_entity.pdbx_description
1 polymer ?
#
loop_
_entity_poly.entity_id
_entity_poly.type
_entity_poly.pdbx_seq_one_letter_code
_entity_poly.pdbx_strand_id
1 'polypeptide(L)'
;VTLRRTLVAERGINDSNYTTQQLRDGKYWMCPYYSAWNRLIRSDSPVDTRWLRFSCFREWMVKKKWEGKVLDRWLYGDGNMYGPEVCCFLDRVSSQIANGLNAKETMGIDTSHGMTISNPYRVTVVGSHLGYFPDRDEARAAWCKAAVAEFKRRNTNRAHREAVDRLYDRTTSVSDRCR
;
A
#
# COMPACT_ATOMS: atom_id res chain seq x y z
N VAL A 1 -16.78 14.07 -32.69
CA VAL A 1 -16.88 12.72 -32.02
C VAL A 1 -17.30 12.96 -30.59
N THR A 2 -18.56 12.60 -30.26
CA THR A 2 -19.09 12.77 -28.91
C THR A 2 -18.39 11.74 -27.99
N LEU A 3 -17.58 12.21 -27.04
CA LEU A 3 -16.95 11.37 -26.02
C LEU A 3 -18.06 10.71 -25.18
N ARG A 4 -18.22 9.41 -25.31
CA ARG A 4 -19.16 8.63 -24.49
C ARG A 4 -18.56 8.54 -23.08
N ARG A 5 -19.06 9.36 -22.17
CA ARG A 5 -18.77 9.20 -20.73
C ARG A 5 -19.52 7.99 -20.21
N THR A 6 -18.79 7.04 -19.64
CA THR A 6 -19.38 5.83 -19.05
C THR A 6 -19.21 5.86 -17.54
N LEU A 7 -20.32 5.73 -16.82
CA LEU A 7 -20.32 5.60 -15.36
C LEU A 7 -19.80 4.19 -14.96
N VAL A 8 -18.89 4.13 -14.02
CA VAL A 8 -18.27 2.91 -13.50
C VAL A 8 -18.49 2.83 -12.00
N ALA A 9 -19.08 1.72 -11.55
CA ALA A 9 -19.38 1.45 -10.13
C ALA A 9 -20.09 2.64 -9.45
N GLU A 10 -21.05 3.25 -10.17
CA GLU A 10 -21.90 4.36 -9.71
C GLU A 10 -21.19 5.63 -9.25
N ARG A 11 -19.85 5.67 -9.32
CA ARG A 11 -19.07 6.83 -8.85
C ARG A 11 -17.96 7.30 -9.79
N GLY A 12 -17.38 6.42 -10.60
CA GLY A 12 -16.27 6.77 -11.49
C GLY A 12 -16.76 7.10 -12.91
N ILE A 13 -16.11 8.05 -13.57
CA ILE A 13 -16.41 8.46 -14.96
C ILE A 13 -15.25 8.03 -15.85
N ASN A 14 -15.49 7.04 -16.72
CA ASN A 14 -14.58 6.77 -17.82
C ASN A 14 -14.82 7.79 -18.94
N ASP A 15 -13.92 8.74 -19.03
CA ASP A 15 -13.92 9.83 -20.02
C ASP A 15 -12.79 9.67 -21.05
N SER A 16 -12.31 8.44 -21.28
CA SER A 16 -11.29 8.15 -22.29
C SER A 16 -11.83 8.39 -23.70
N ASN A 17 -10.94 8.88 -24.57
CA ASN A 17 -11.18 9.04 -25.99
C ASN A 17 -10.71 7.83 -26.83
N TYR A 18 -10.42 6.72 -26.20
CA TYR A 18 -9.96 5.47 -26.80
C TYR A 18 -10.59 4.26 -26.12
N THR A 19 -10.50 3.09 -26.73
CA THR A 19 -11.02 1.83 -26.21
C THR A 19 -10.15 1.34 -25.04
N THR A 20 -10.72 1.34 -23.82
CA THR A 20 -10.01 0.93 -22.59
C THR A 20 -10.00 -0.56 -22.36
N GLN A 21 -10.91 -1.30 -23.01
CA GLN A 21 -11.03 -2.76 -22.92
C GLN A 21 -11.65 -3.33 -24.18
N GLN A 22 -11.16 -4.48 -24.63
CA GLN A 22 -11.70 -5.16 -25.82
C GLN A 22 -11.33 -6.64 -25.84
N LEU A 23 -12.11 -7.44 -26.59
CA LEU A 23 -11.76 -8.80 -26.94
C LEU A 23 -10.84 -8.77 -28.17
N ARG A 24 -9.62 -9.35 -28.07
CA ARG A 24 -8.63 -9.49 -29.15
C ARG A 24 -8.26 -10.96 -29.26
N ASP A 25 -8.46 -11.58 -30.39
CA ASP A 25 -8.08 -12.97 -30.65
C ASP A 25 -8.54 -13.96 -29.55
N GLY A 26 -9.80 -13.81 -29.12
CA GLY A 26 -10.37 -14.61 -28.04
C GLY A 26 -9.83 -14.27 -26.62
N LYS A 27 -8.92 -13.31 -26.49
CA LYS A 27 -8.38 -12.87 -25.18
C LYS A 27 -8.90 -11.48 -24.81
N TYR A 28 -9.30 -11.35 -23.57
CA TYR A 28 -9.73 -10.06 -23.04
C TYR A 28 -8.51 -9.18 -22.74
N TRP A 29 -8.41 -8.05 -23.43
CA TRP A 29 -7.40 -7.04 -23.20
C TRP A 29 -8.00 -5.84 -22.47
N MET A 30 -7.27 -5.34 -21.49
CA MET A 30 -7.63 -4.12 -20.76
C MET A 30 -6.41 -3.19 -20.67
N CYS A 31 -6.62 -1.91 -20.92
CA CYS A 31 -5.60 -0.89 -20.73
C CYS A 31 -5.07 -0.93 -19.29
N PRO A 32 -3.75 -1.01 -19.06
CA PRO A 32 -3.17 -1.11 -17.71
C PRO A 32 -3.59 0.04 -16.78
N TYR A 33 -3.63 1.25 -17.29
CA TYR A 33 -4.10 2.43 -16.54
C TYR A 33 -5.57 2.31 -16.14
N TYR A 34 -6.39 1.84 -17.07
CA TYR A 34 -7.82 1.62 -16.81
C TYR A 34 -8.02 0.47 -15.83
N SER A 35 -7.25 -0.58 -15.93
CA SER A 35 -7.29 -1.71 -14.99
C SER A 35 -7.00 -1.26 -13.56
N ALA A 36 -5.95 -0.46 -13.36
CA ALA A 36 -5.60 0.08 -12.04
C ALA A 36 -6.71 1.00 -11.50
N TRP A 37 -7.19 1.93 -12.32
CA TRP A 37 -8.27 2.83 -11.97
C TRP A 37 -9.61 2.12 -11.70
N ASN A 38 -9.99 1.17 -12.53
CA ASN A 38 -11.23 0.41 -12.36
C ASN A 38 -11.24 -0.40 -11.04
N ARG A 39 -10.09 -0.98 -10.66
CA ARG A 39 -9.91 -1.63 -9.36
C ARG A 39 -10.08 -0.65 -8.21
N LEU A 40 -9.50 0.53 -8.32
CA LEU A 40 -9.62 1.60 -7.35
C LEU A 40 -11.08 2.05 -7.18
N ILE A 41 -11.77 2.32 -8.29
CA ILE A 41 -13.18 2.77 -8.29
C ILE A 41 -14.13 1.72 -7.73
N ARG A 42 -13.84 0.42 -7.91
CA ARG A 42 -14.65 -0.69 -7.38
C ARG A 42 -14.32 -1.07 -5.94
N SER A 43 -13.30 -0.47 -5.33
CA SER A 43 -13.01 -0.71 -3.93
C SER A 43 -13.93 0.13 -3.04
N ASP A 44 -14.19 -0.31 -1.81
CA ASP A 44 -14.99 0.44 -0.83
C ASP A 44 -14.23 1.63 -0.21
N SER A 45 -12.96 1.80 -0.60
CA SER A 45 -12.11 2.83 -0.04
C SER A 45 -12.47 4.22 -0.59
N PRO A 46 -12.38 5.27 0.23
CA PRO A 46 -12.48 6.64 -0.23
C PRO A 46 -11.43 6.97 -1.29
N VAL A 47 -11.86 7.74 -2.30
CA VAL A 47 -11.04 8.16 -3.43
C VAL A 47 -11.19 9.66 -3.60
N ASP A 48 -10.07 10.35 -3.80
CA ASP A 48 -10.05 11.78 -4.12
C ASP A 48 -10.92 12.08 -5.34
N THR A 49 -11.70 13.15 -5.27
CA THR A 49 -12.67 13.53 -6.31
C THR A 49 -12.04 13.69 -7.69
N ARG A 50 -10.77 14.12 -7.76
CA ARG A 50 -10.00 14.22 -9.01
C ARG A 50 -9.84 12.88 -9.70
N TRP A 51 -9.69 11.79 -8.92
CA TRP A 51 -9.52 10.44 -9.45
C TRP A 51 -10.83 9.71 -9.75
N LEU A 52 -11.98 10.33 -9.49
CA LEU A 52 -13.26 9.84 -10.02
C LEU A 52 -13.33 9.95 -11.54
N ARG A 53 -12.46 10.75 -12.18
CA ARG A 53 -12.27 10.79 -13.63
C ARG A 53 -11.07 9.95 -14.01
N PHE A 54 -11.27 9.03 -14.97
CA PHE A 54 -10.20 8.17 -15.46
C PHE A 54 -9.05 8.97 -16.10
N SER A 55 -9.36 10.01 -16.86
CA SER A 55 -8.34 10.87 -17.49
C SER A 55 -7.38 11.47 -16.46
N CYS A 56 -7.89 11.97 -15.34
CA CYS A 56 -7.06 12.56 -14.27
C CYS A 56 -6.17 11.52 -13.58
N PHE A 57 -6.71 10.33 -13.29
CA PHE A 57 -5.91 9.24 -12.74
C PHE A 57 -4.82 8.79 -13.71
N ARG A 58 -5.16 8.62 -15.01
CA ARG A 58 -4.21 8.23 -16.05
C ARG A 58 -3.09 9.27 -16.20
N GLU A 59 -3.41 10.55 -16.22
CA GLU A 59 -2.43 11.63 -16.32
C GLU A 59 -1.42 11.59 -15.15
N TRP A 60 -1.88 11.28 -13.95
CA TRP A 60 -1.02 11.09 -12.79
C TRP A 60 -0.17 9.81 -12.92
N MET A 61 -0.79 8.68 -13.30
CA MET A 61 -0.14 7.37 -13.31
C MET A 61 0.95 7.28 -14.40
N VAL A 62 0.76 7.89 -15.56
CA VAL A 62 1.72 7.86 -16.69
C VAL A 62 3.07 8.48 -16.31
N LYS A 63 3.10 9.38 -15.34
CA LYS A 63 4.31 10.04 -14.82
C LYS A 63 5.06 9.19 -13.78
N LYS A 64 4.58 7.99 -13.47
CA LYS A 64 5.12 7.13 -12.40
C LYS A 64 5.74 5.86 -12.97
N LYS A 65 6.71 5.30 -12.24
CA LYS A 65 7.25 3.95 -12.52
C LYS A 65 6.35 2.92 -11.84
N TRP A 66 5.30 2.48 -12.54
CA TRP A 66 4.22 1.64 -12.00
C TRP A 66 4.33 0.16 -12.39
N GLU A 67 5.09 -0.18 -13.45
CA GLU A 67 5.18 -1.54 -14.00
C GLU A 67 5.63 -2.53 -12.93
N GLY A 68 4.87 -3.62 -12.76
CA GLY A 68 5.12 -4.65 -11.76
C GLY A 68 4.91 -4.23 -10.30
N LYS A 69 4.34 -3.04 -10.07
CA LYS A 69 4.11 -2.48 -8.72
C LYS A 69 2.63 -2.40 -8.37
N VAL A 70 2.37 -2.21 -7.09
CA VAL A 70 1.02 -1.97 -6.55
C VAL A 70 0.86 -0.50 -6.17
N LEU A 71 -0.36 0.01 -6.31
CA LEU A 71 -0.72 1.35 -5.84
C LEU A 71 -0.79 1.31 -4.31
N ASP A 72 0.07 2.09 -3.68
CA ASP A 72 0.18 2.21 -2.23
C ASP A 72 -0.36 3.56 -1.74
N ARG A 73 -1.02 3.57 -0.59
CA ARG A 73 -1.57 4.75 0.09
C ARG A 73 -1.09 4.91 1.54
N TRP A 74 -0.18 4.01 1.96
CA TRP A 74 0.27 3.92 3.34
C TRP A 74 1.57 4.67 3.58
N LEU A 75 2.47 4.68 2.60
CA LEU A 75 3.81 5.26 2.75
C LEU A 75 3.77 6.78 2.97
N TYR A 76 2.93 7.50 2.23
CA TYR A 76 2.79 8.96 2.30
C TYR A 76 1.51 9.41 3.01
N GLY A 77 0.55 8.51 3.20
CA GLY A 77 -0.74 8.75 3.84
C GLY A 77 -0.92 7.96 5.12
N ASP A 78 -2.15 7.94 5.59
CA ASP A 78 -2.63 7.16 6.73
C ASP A 78 -3.46 5.94 6.31
N GLY A 79 -3.53 5.69 5.00
CA GLY A 79 -4.30 4.59 4.43
C GLY A 79 -5.81 4.82 4.33
N ASN A 80 -6.32 5.96 4.75
CA ASN A 80 -7.75 6.22 4.75
C ASN A 80 -8.32 6.53 3.35
N MET A 81 -7.51 7.11 2.45
CA MET A 81 -7.96 7.58 1.15
C MET A 81 -6.93 7.30 0.06
N TYR A 82 -7.39 7.08 -1.16
CA TYR A 82 -6.55 7.13 -2.37
C TYR A 82 -6.58 8.52 -2.98
N GLY A 83 -5.40 9.07 -3.28
CA GLY A 83 -5.25 10.38 -3.89
C GLY A 83 -3.84 10.66 -4.41
N PRO A 84 -3.69 11.68 -5.28
CA PRO A 84 -2.42 11.94 -5.98
C PRO A 84 -1.28 12.35 -5.06
N GLU A 85 -1.56 12.93 -3.89
CA GLU A 85 -0.55 13.39 -2.92
C GLU A 85 -0.12 12.28 -1.95
N VAL A 86 -1.01 11.31 -1.68
CA VAL A 86 -0.77 10.25 -0.69
C VAL A 86 -0.41 8.91 -1.31
N CYS A 87 -0.60 8.74 -2.62
CA CYS A 87 -0.34 7.49 -3.31
C CYS A 87 1.00 7.47 -4.04
N CYS A 88 1.62 6.30 -4.06
CA CYS A 88 2.77 5.98 -4.88
C CYS A 88 2.70 4.53 -5.37
N PHE A 89 3.67 4.12 -6.20
CA PHE A 89 3.81 2.74 -6.62
C PHE A 89 5.00 2.08 -5.93
N LEU A 90 4.73 0.98 -5.22
CA LEU A 90 5.73 0.17 -4.52
C LEU A 90 5.67 -1.28 -4.99
N ASP A 91 6.76 -2.03 -4.82
CA ASP A 91 6.65 -3.48 -4.86
C ASP A 91 5.73 -3.98 -3.74
N ARG A 92 5.17 -5.17 -3.93
CA ARG A 92 4.16 -5.71 -2.99
C ARG A 92 4.66 -5.79 -1.56
N VAL A 93 5.91 -6.18 -1.35
CA VAL A 93 6.48 -6.34 0.00
C VAL A 93 6.66 -4.99 0.68
N SER A 94 7.18 -4.00 -0.04
CA SER A 94 7.33 -2.63 0.48
C SER A 94 5.97 -2.01 0.85
N SER A 95 4.92 -2.25 0.04
CA SER A 95 3.57 -1.80 0.36
C SER A 95 3.00 -2.52 1.60
N GLN A 96 3.25 -3.83 1.76
CA GLN A 96 2.86 -4.56 2.98
C GLN A 96 3.57 -4.03 4.23
N ILE A 97 4.87 -3.69 4.13
CA ILE A 97 5.62 -3.08 5.22
C ILE A 97 5.02 -1.72 5.58
N ALA A 98 4.76 -0.84 4.61
CA ALA A 98 4.16 0.47 4.87
C ALA A 98 2.78 0.34 5.55
N ASN A 99 1.94 -0.60 5.10
CA ASN A 99 0.67 -0.92 5.75
C ASN A 99 0.89 -1.41 7.18
N GLY A 100 1.80 -2.36 7.41
CA GLY A 100 2.10 -2.90 8.74
C GLY A 100 2.65 -1.86 9.73
N LEU A 101 3.40 -0.87 9.26
CA LEU A 101 3.85 0.26 10.09
C LEU A 101 2.68 1.17 10.51
N ASN A 102 1.66 1.36 9.66
CA ASN A 102 0.46 2.12 9.97
C ASN A 102 -0.57 1.34 10.81
N ALA A 103 -0.58 0.00 10.72
CA ALA A 103 -1.56 -0.81 11.39
C ALA A 103 -1.39 -0.76 12.93
N LYS A 104 -2.50 -0.66 13.66
CA LYS A 104 -2.51 -0.81 15.12
C LYS A 104 -2.25 -2.27 15.52
N GLU A 105 -2.67 -3.20 14.69
CA GLU A 105 -2.40 -4.62 14.85
C GLU A 105 -1.13 -5.02 14.12
N THR A 106 -0.33 -5.85 14.74
CA THR A 106 1.02 -6.19 14.30
C THR A 106 1.02 -7.31 13.27
N MET A 107 1.27 -6.99 12.02
CA MET A 107 1.60 -8.00 11.01
C MET A 107 2.90 -8.72 11.38
N GLY A 108 2.89 -10.06 11.34
CA GLY A 108 4.09 -10.87 11.59
C GLY A 108 4.49 -11.04 13.04
N ILE A 109 3.58 -10.70 13.98
CA ILE A 109 3.69 -11.08 15.39
C ILE A 109 2.61 -12.11 15.71
N ASP A 110 3.04 -13.23 16.20
CA ASP A 110 2.22 -14.42 16.38
C ASP A 110 2.41 -14.98 17.82
N THR A 111 1.32 -15.41 18.45
CA THR A 111 1.31 -16.04 19.76
C THR A 111 1.02 -17.54 19.67
N SER A 112 1.41 -18.20 18.58
CA SER A 112 1.05 -19.57 18.30
C SER A 112 1.74 -20.62 19.21
N HIS A 113 1.15 -21.81 19.22
CA HIS A 113 1.50 -22.98 20.03
C HIS A 113 2.99 -23.39 19.92
N GLY A 114 3.63 -23.64 21.05
CA GLY A 114 5.02 -24.11 21.14
C GLY A 114 6.01 -23.08 21.69
N MET A 115 5.55 -21.89 22.04
CA MET A 115 6.37 -20.86 22.67
C MET A 115 6.48 -21.07 24.16
N THR A 116 7.58 -20.62 24.77
CA THR A 116 7.73 -20.63 26.23
C THR A 116 6.83 -19.58 26.85
N ILE A 117 6.36 -19.82 28.08
CA ILE A 117 5.53 -18.85 28.82
C ILE A 117 6.26 -17.51 28.99
N SER A 118 7.59 -17.51 29.04
CA SER A 118 8.43 -16.31 29.20
C SER A 118 8.57 -15.47 27.91
N ASN A 119 8.41 -16.06 26.71
CA ASN A 119 8.59 -15.38 25.43
C ASN A 119 7.49 -15.79 24.44
N PRO A 120 6.23 -15.35 24.66
CA PRO A 120 5.09 -15.82 23.90
C PRO A 120 4.96 -15.21 22.49
N TYR A 121 5.72 -14.15 22.17
CA TYR A 121 5.56 -13.43 20.92
C TYR A 121 6.66 -13.79 19.93
N ARG A 122 6.30 -14.54 18.88
CA ARG A 122 7.18 -14.83 17.75
C ARG A 122 7.10 -13.70 16.72
N VAL A 123 8.25 -13.18 16.28
CA VAL A 123 8.33 -12.12 15.28
C VAL A 123 8.92 -12.63 13.98
N THR A 124 8.25 -12.30 12.87
CA THR A 124 8.68 -12.63 11.52
C THR A 124 8.51 -11.42 10.59
N VAL A 125 9.53 -11.09 9.81
CA VAL A 125 9.49 -10.05 8.78
C VAL A 125 9.83 -10.66 7.44
N VAL A 126 8.90 -10.59 6.47
CA VAL A 126 9.09 -11.10 5.09
C VAL A 126 9.65 -12.53 5.06
N GLY A 127 9.10 -13.40 5.92
CA GLY A 127 9.53 -14.79 6.03
C GLY A 127 10.78 -15.03 6.89
N SER A 128 11.50 -14.00 7.31
CA SER A 128 12.66 -14.14 8.20
C SER A 128 12.22 -14.10 9.65
N HIS A 129 12.55 -15.16 10.41
CA HIS A 129 12.31 -15.23 11.84
C HIS A 129 13.32 -14.36 12.60
N LEU A 130 12.83 -13.44 13.46
CA LEU A 130 13.66 -12.52 14.22
C LEU A 130 13.91 -13.00 15.67
N GLY A 131 13.01 -13.81 16.21
CA GLY A 131 13.11 -14.29 17.58
C GLY A 131 11.76 -14.35 18.30
N TYR A 132 11.85 -14.64 19.59
CA TYR A 132 10.73 -14.67 20.54
C TYR A 132 10.94 -13.58 21.59
N PHE A 133 9.86 -12.89 21.95
CA PHE A 133 9.90 -11.72 22.81
C PHE A 133 8.96 -11.90 24.02
N PRO A 134 9.30 -11.31 25.18
CA PRO A 134 8.51 -11.46 26.40
C PRO A 134 7.21 -10.67 26.36
N ASP A 135 7.20 -9.54 25.69
CA ASP A 135 6.00 -8.70 25.56
C ASP A 135 5.75 -8.22 24.11
N ARG A 136 4.56 -7.69 23.91
CA ARG A 136 4.08 -7.25 22.60
C ARG A 136 4.78 -5.98 22.10
N ASP A 137 5.19 -5.10 23.01
CA ASP A 137 5.82 -3.82 22.67
C ASP A 137 7.24 -4.05 22.17
N GLU A 138 8.01 -4.93 22.85
CA GLU A 138 9.34 -5.36 22.40
C GLU A 138 9.26 -6.09 21.05
N ALA A 139 8.30 -6.98 20.90
CA ALA A 139 8.04 -7.68 19.64
C ALA A 139 7.71 -6.68 18.51
N ARG A 140 6.89 -5.67 18.80
CA ARG A 140 6.52 -4.61 17.86
C ARG A 140 7.74 -3.77 17.47
N ALA A 141 8.53 -3.35 18.44
CA ALA A 141 9.76 -2.57 18.20
C ALA A 141 10.75 -3.32 17.31
N ALA A 142 10.97 -4.62 17.60
CA ALA A 142 11.84 -5.47 16.80
C ALA A 142 11.31 -5.62 15.35
N TRP A 143 10.00 -5.86 15.20
CA TRP A 143 9.36 -5.94 13.88
C TRP A 143 9.53 -4.63 13.10
N CYS A 144 9.19 -3.49 13.68
CA CYS A 144 9.27 -2.18 13.02
C CYS A 144 10.69 -1.88 12.54
N LYS A 145 11.70 -2.10 13.38
CA LYS A 145 13.11 -1.89 13.05
C LYS A 145 13.55 -2.74 11.86
N ALA A 146 13.22 -4.03 11.88
CA ALA A 146 13.59 -4.95 10.80
C ALA A 146 12.78 -4.66 9.50
N ALA A 147 11.51 -4.31 9.61
CA ALA A 147 10.67 -3.95 8.49
C ALA A 147 11.17 -2.69 7.75
N VAL A 148 11.59 -1.65 8.50
CA VAL A 148 12.20 -0.45 7.91
C VAL A 148 13.52 -0.77 7.22
N ALA A 149 14.37 -1.59 7.81
CA ALA A 149 15.62 -2.02 7.19
C ALA A 149 15.36 -2.77 5.87
N GLU A 150 14.40 -3.70 5.87
CA GLU A 150 14.02 -4.45 4.66
C GLU A 150 13.39 -3.54 3.60
N PHE A 151 12.54 -2.59 3.98
CA PHE A 151 12.00 -1.59 3.06
C PHE A 151 13.11 -0.81 2.36
N LYS A 152 14.09 -0.30 3.13
CA LYS A 152 15.24 0.45 2.60
C LYS A 152 16.15 -0.38 1.70
N ARG A 153 16.31 -1.65 2.00
CA ARG A 153 17.06 -2.58 1.15
C ARG A 153 16.42 -2.74 -0.23
N ARG A 154 15.08 -2.76 -0.30
CA ARG A 154 14.30 -2.91 -1.54
C ARG A 154 14.17 -1.62 -2.34
N ASN A 155 14.20 -0.47 -1.68
CA ASN A 155 13.91 0.81 -2.30
C ASN A 155 15.17 1.67 -2.42
N THR A 156 15.56 1.97 -3.66
CA THR A 156 16.65 2.92 -3.95
C THR A 156 16.16 4.37 -4.03
N ASN A 157 14.86 4.60 -4.12
CA ASN A 157 14.28 5.94 -4.16
C ASN A 157 14.45 6.64 -2.80
N ARG A 158 15.21 7.74 -2.79
CA ARG A 158 15.48 8.53 -1.59
C ARG A 158 14.20 9.01 -0.89
N ALA A 159 13.25 9.55 -1.64
CA ALA A 159 11.99 10.05 -1.07
C ALA A 159 11.18 8.95 -0.38
N HIS A 160 11.17 7.71 -0.93
CA HIS A 160 10.53 6.56 -0.28
C HIS A 160 11.25 6.17 1.02
N ARG A 161 12.58 6.21 1.03
CA ARG A 161 13.38 5.89 2.23
C ARG A 161 13.16 6.91 3.34
N GLU A 162 13.13 8.19 3.02
CA GLU A 162 12.83 9.27 3.97
C GLU A 162 11.37 9.19 4.47
N ALA A 163 10.44 8.78 3.59
CA ALA A 163 9.03 8.63 3.98
C ALA A 163 8.83 7.46 4.97
N VAL A 164 9.51 6.32 4.76
CA VAL A 164 9.41 5.20 5.71
C VAL A 164 10.04 5.53 7.06
N ASP A 165 11.08 6.37 7.12
CA ASP A 165 11.64 6.86 8.40
C ASP A 165 10.62 7.71 9.14
N ARG A 166 9.99 8.68 8.47
CA ARG A 166 8.92 9.48 9.08
C ARG A 166 7.73 8.63 9.55
N LEU A 167 7.42 7.57 8.81
CA LEU A 167 6.36 6.64 9.19
C LEU A 167 6.75 5.87 10.45
N TYR A 168 7.99 5.39 10.53
CA TYR A 168 8.54 4.71 11.71
C TYR A 168 8.51 5.62 12.95
N ASP A 169 9.00 6.87 12.83
CA ASP A 169 9.02 7.83 13.93
C ASP A 169 7.60 8.12 14.47
N ARG A 170 6.61 8.26 13.59
CA ARG A 170 5.19 8.39 14.00
C ARG A 170 4.69 7.19 14.78
N THR A 171 5.06 5.99 14.34
CA THR A 171 4.62 4.73 14.94
C THR A 171 5.21 4.53 16.33
N THR A 172 6.47 4.89 16.54
CA THR A 172 7.19 4.75 17.83
C THR A 172 6.82 5.86 18.81
N SER A 173 6.63 7.10 18.37
CA SER A 173 6.28 8.22 19.24
C SER A 173 4.85 8.14 19.84
N VAL A 174 3.95 7.38 19.25
CA VAL A 174 2.60 7.13 19.81
C VAL A 174 2.66 6.11 20.94
N SER A 175 3.58 5.14 20.90
CA SER A 175 3.77 4.15 21.96
C SER A 175 4.24 4.79 23.29
N ASP A 176 5.05 5.85 23.20
CA ASP A 176 5.60 6.53 24.39
C ASP A 176 4.59 7.47 25.10
N ARG A 177 3.48 7.82 24.46
CA ARG A 177 2.44 8.71 25.05
C ARG A 177 1.34 7.97 25.78
N CYS A 178 1.33 6.64 25.73
CA CYS A 178 0.33 5.80 26.40
C CYS A 178 0.88 5.04 27.63
N ARG A 179 2.04 5.45 28.14
CA ARG A 179 2.61 4.97 29.40
C ARG A 179 2.42 5.93 30.55
#